data_48cb5708cda36c34dcf36d39e0ccbddd
#
_entry.id   48cb5708cda36c34dcf36d39e0ccbddd
#
_cell.length_a   1.000
_cell.length_b   1.000
_cell.length_c   1.000
_cell.angle_alpha   90.00
_cell.angle_beta   90.00
_cell.angle_gamma   90.00
#
_symmetry.space_group_name_H-M   'P 1'
#
loop_
_entity.id
_entity.type
_entity.pdbx_description
1 polymer ?
#
loop_
_entity_poly.entity_id
_entity_poly.type
_entity_poly.pdbx_seq_one_letter_code
_entity_poly.pdbx_strand_id
1 'polypeptide(L)'
;MAAISSFLIGGCLSIALAVAEFKEPHAISGGPAAWIVLAISFAAEGLSWRQSMRQARRQAKEYEVTVWSYILHSSDPLVRAIVVEDSAALIGLCLAAGGLLLSKILGTNVPDSLASLFIGLLLAITAFGLARPLADFLVGRSLPAPQLEKLYTIIKEDSAIEEVLSLRATYSGPEEVIVVSKVRPSSNLNIEQLTRAMDDLDHTIRHALPIVADVFIDVTAYRVQDLDRGSET
;
A
#
# COMPACT_ATOMS: atom_id res chain seq x y z
N MET A 1 1.67 -5.96 -8.70
CA MET A 1 0.98 -7.26 -8.88
C MET A 1 1.97 -8.40 -9.14
N ALA A 2 2.95 -8.28 -10.05
CA ALA A 2 3.93 -9.35 -10.34
C ALA A 2 4.68 -9.86 -9.09
N ALA A 3 5.20 -8.97 -8.24
CA ALA A 3 5.92 -9.33 -7.02
C ALA A 3 5.08 -10.19 -6.05
N ILE A 4 3.82 -9.80 -5.81
CA ILE A 4 2.90 -10.55 -4.93
C ILE A 4 2.68 -11.96 -5.48
N SER A 5 2.46 -12.08 -6.79
CA SER A 5 2.27 -13.38 -7.44
C SER A 5 3.53 -14.24 -7.34
N SER A 6 4.71 -13.66 -7.57
CA SER A 6 6.00 -14.36 -7.44
C SER A 6 6.23 -14.85 -6.02
N PHE A 7 5.95 -14.03 -5.01
CA PHE A 7 6.11 -14.42 -3.60
C PHE A 7 5.11 -15.49 -3.17
N LEU A 8 3.88 -15.40 -3.64
CA LEU A 8 2.87 -16.42 -3.32
C LEU A 8 3.24 -17.77 -3.95
N ILE A 9 3.60 -17.77 -5.24
CA ILE A 9 4.01 -19.00 -5.95
C ILE A 9 5.30 -19.55 -5.34
N GLY A 10 6.32 -18.71 -5.14
CA GLY A 10 7.60 -19.09 -4.54
C GLY A 10 7.42 -19.61 -3.12
N GLY A 11 6.59 -18.96 -2.31
CA GLY A 11 6.28 -19.40 -0.95
C GLY A 11 5.57 -20.75 -0.92
N CYS A 12 4.53 -20.94 -1.74
CA CYS A 12 3.83 -22.22 -1.84
C CYS A 12 4.76 -23.33 -2.32
N LEU A 13 5.60 -23.07 -3.32
CA LEU A 13 6.56 -24.04 -3.85
C LEU A 13 7.60 -24.40 -2.79
N SER A 14 8.16 -23.42 -2.08
CA SER A 14 9.15 -23.65 -1.02
C SER A 14 8.58 -24.50 0.12
N ILE A 15 7.35 -24.24 0.55
CA ILE A 15 6.66 -25.03 1.56
C ILE A 15 6.41 -26.45 1.04
N ALA A 16 5.93 -26.61 -0.18
CA ALA A 16 5.64 -27.91 -0.77
C ALA A 16 6.90 -28.77 -0.88
N LEU A 17 8.02 -28.19 -1.33
CA LEU A 17 9.31 -28.87 -1.42
C LEU A 17 9.85 -29.25 -0.02
N ALA A 18 9.77 -28.36 0.95
CA ALA A 18 10.17 -28.64 2.33
C ALA A 18 9.37 -29.83 2.90
N VAL A 19 8.07 -29.87 2.72
CA VAL A 19 7.21 -30.97 3.19
C VAL A 19 7.51 -32.27 2.46
N ALA A 20 7.79 -32.22 1.16
CA ALA A 20 8.19 -33.41 0.39
C ALA A 20 9.53 -33.98 0.88
N GLU A 21 10.50 -33.14 1.14
CA GLU A 21 11.84 -33.56 1.60
C GLU A 21 11.84 -34.12 3.02
N PHE A 22 10.90 -33.70 3.89
CA PHE A 22 10.68 -34.36 5.18
C PHE A 22 10.16 -35.78 5.06
N LYS A 23 9.40 -36.10 3.98
CA LYS A 23 8.85 -37.44 3.76
C LYS A 23 9.87 -38.39 3.11
N GLU A 24 10.66 -37.89 2.18
CA GLU A 24 11.64 -38.63 1.43
C GLU A 24 12.98 -37.84 1.40
N PRO A 25 13.86 -38.03 2.40
CA PRO A 25 15.11 -37.30 2.43
C PRO A 25 16.01 -37.70 1.24
N HIS A 26 16.32 -36.73 0.38
CA HIS A 26 17.25 -36.91 -0.72
C HIS A 26 18.68 -36.64 -0.27
N ALA A 27 19.65 -37.00 -1.12
CA ALA A 27 21.07 -36.74 -0.82
C ALA A 27 21.32 -35.22 -0.71
N ILE A 28 22.21 -34.82 0.22
CA ILE A 28 22.56 -33.43 0.48
C ILE A 28 23.00 -32.74 -0.82
N SER A 29 22.16 -31.87 -1.38
CA SER A 29 22.42 -31.17 -2.63
C SER A 29 22.90 -29.75 -2.37
N GLY A 30 24.13 -29.61 -1.90
CA GLY A 30 24.78 -28.31 -1.68
C GLY A 30 26.09 -28.19 -2.44
N GLY A 31 26.05 -28.39 -3.77
CA GLY A 31 27.23 -28.23 -4.60
C GLY A 31 27.75 -26.78 -4.70
N PRO A 32 28.97 -26.56 -5.25
CA PRO A 32 29.54 -25.21 -5.39
C PRO A 32 28.62 -24.21 -6.15
N ALA A 33 27.80 -24.71 -7.05
CA ALA A 33 26.86 -23.91 -7.82
C ALA A 33 25.83 -23.22 -6.93
N ALA A 34 25.30 -23.89 -5.89
CA ALA A 34 24.33 -23.30 -4.97
C ALA A 34 24.93 -22.09 -4.22
N TRP A 35 26.16 -22.18 -3.78
CA TRP A 35 26.87 -21.09 -3.10
C TRP A 35 27.15 -19.90 -4.02
N ILE A 36 27.49 -20.16 -5.29
CA ILE A 36 27.70 -19.11 -6.29
C ILE A 36 26.37 -18.36 -6.53
N VAL A 37 25.28 -19.09 -6.71
CA VAL A 37 23.95 -18.49 -6.90
C VAL A 37 23.56 -17.66 -5.68
N LEU A 38 23.70 -18.20 -4.47
CA LEU A 38 23.42 -17.47 -3.23
C LEU A 38 24.23 -16.18 -3.11
N ALA A 39 25.54 -16.24 -3.42
CA ALA A 39 26.41 -15.07 -3.34
C ALA A 39 26.02 -13.99 -4.35
N ILE A 40 25.73 -14.37 -5.59
CA ILE A 40 25.28 -13.44 -6.64
C ILE A 40 23.92 -12.81 -6.27
N SER A 41 22.97 -13.63 -5.83
CA SER A 41 21.65 -13.16 -5.40
C SER A 41 21.76 -12.20 -4.20
N PHE A 42 22.58 -12.57 -3.20
CA PHE A 42 22.79 -11.71 -2.03
C PHE A 42 23.43 -10.36 -2.40
N ALA A 43 24.36 -10.36 -3.35
CA ALA A 43 24.96 -9.11 -3.84
C ALA A 43 23.94 -8.25 -4.60
N ALA A 44 23.13 -8.85 -5.47
CA ALA A 44 22.10 -8.14 -6.22
C ALA A 44 21.02 -7.55 -5.31
N GLU A 45 20.45 -8.35 -4.42
CA GLU A 45 19.43 -7.92 -3.44
C GLU A 45 20.00 -6.89 -2.46
N GLY A 46 21.25 -7.08 -2.01
CA GLY A 46 21.92 -6.13 -1.12
C GLY A 46 22.15 -4.75 -1.77
N LEU A 47 22.47 -4.72 -3.07
CA LEU A 47 22.59 -3.46 -3.82
C LEU A 47 21.23 -2.78 -3.99
N SER A 48 20.19 -3.53 -4.35
CA SER A 48 18.81 -3.03 -4.45
C SER A 48 18.34 -2.45 -3.12
N TRP A 49 18.44 -3.22 -2.05
CA TRP A 49 18.09 -2.80 -0.69
C TRP A 49 18.82 -1.52 -0.25
N ARG A 50 20.12 -1.46 -0.53
CA ARG A 50 20.93 -0.27 -0.20
C ARG A 50 20.43 0.97 -0.95
N GLN A 51 20.03 0.82 -2.20
CA GLN A 51 19.50 1.93 -3.02
C GLN A 51 18.13 2.39 -2.49
N SER A 52 17.21 1.45 -2.25
CA SER A 52 15.87 1.71 -1.71
C SER A 52 15.94 2.36 -0.33
N MET A 53 16.82 1.86 0.54
CA MET A 53 17.03 2.42 1.87
C MET A 53 17.64 3.83 1.82
N ARG A 54 18.52 4.13 0.86
CA ARG A 54 19.04 5.48 0.64
C ARG A 54 17.94 6.45 0.22
N GLN A 55 17.06 6.00 -0.68
CA GLN A 55 15.90 6.78 -1.12
C GLN A 55 14.96 7.06 0.05
N ALA A 56 14.58 6.02 0.81
CA ALA A 56 13.75 6.16 1.99
C ALA A 56 14.35 7.12 3.03
N ARG A 57 15.66 7.07 3.26
CA ARG A 57 16.36 8.01 4.18
C ARG A 57 16.33 9.46 3.68
N ARG A 58 16.44 9.70 2.38
CA ARG A 58 16.37 11.04 1.79
C ARG A 58 14.99 11.63 1.99
N GLN A 59 13.96 10.86 1.66
CA GLN A 59 12.57 11.29 1.79
C GLN A 59 12.18 11.47 3.27
N ALA A 60 12.57 10.57 4.16
CA ALA A 60 12.34 10.71 5.59
C ALA A 60 12.93 12.01 6.16
N LYS A 61 14.10 12.42 5.66
CA LYS A 61 14.74 13.69 6.05
C LYS A 61 13.99 14.91 5.50
N GLU A 62 13.47 14.83 4.30
CA GLU A 62 12.67 15.89 3.68
C GLU A 62 11.34 16.11 4.42
N TYR A 63 10.72 15.03 4.90
CA TYR A 63 9.49 15.09 5.70
C TYR A 63 9.71 15.23 7.21
N GLU A 64 10.96 15.42 7.66
CA GLU A 64 11.33 15.55 9.08
C GLU A 64 10.83 14.41 9.98
N VAL A 65 10.75 13.19 9.43
CA VAL A 65 10.29 11.99 10.15
C VAL A 65 11.40 10.95 10.26
N THR A 66 11.23 9.98 11.16
CA THR A 66 12.17 8.85 11.23
C THR A 66 12.00 7.93 10.02
N VAL A 67 13.08 7.29 9.58
CA VAL A 67 13.06 6.37 8.42
C VAL A 67 12.02 5.27 8.58
N TRP A 68 11.88 4.71 9.77
CA TRP A 68 10.89 3.69 10.08
C TRP A 68 9.45 4.23 10.03
N SER A 69 9.23 5.43 10.56
CA SER A 69 7.93 6.10 10.45
C SER A 69 7.59 6.38 8.99
N TYR A 70 8.58 6.83 8.22
CA TYR A 70 8.39 7.02 6.78
C TYR A 70 8.01 5.72 6.07
N ILE A 71 8.76 4.61 6.25
CA ILE A 71 8.48 3.32 5.61
C ILE A 71 7.10 2.77 6.02
N LEU A 72 6.70 2.92 7.29
CA LEU A 72 5.43 2.37 7.79
C LEU A 72 4.21 3.21 7.42
N HIS A 73 4.34 4.54 7.35
CA HIS A 73 3.23 5.48 7.18
C HIS A 73 3.34 6.32 5.91
N SER A 74 4.36 6.08 5.07
CA SER A 74 4.55 6.80 3.81
C SER A 74 3.33 6.68 2.91
N SER A 75 3.01 7.79 2.26
CA SER A 75 2.04 7.84 1.17
C SER A 75 2.59 7.23 -0.13
N ASP A 76 3.91 6.97 -0.20
CA ASP A 76 4.54 6.28 -1.34
C ASP A 76 4.56 4.76 -1.12
N PRO A 77 3.57 4.03 -1.65
CA PRO A 77 3.47 2.58 -1.48
C PRO A 77 4.58 1.83 -2.20
N LEU A 78 5.22 2.46 -3.21
CA LEU A 78 6.25 1.82 -4.02
C LEU A 78 7.55 1.67 -3.24
N VAL A 79 8.04 2.73 -2.60
CA VAL A 79 9.27 2.69 -1.79
C VAL A 79 9.12 1.72 -0.62
N ARG A 80 7.95 1.75 0.03
CA ARG A 80 7.62 0.79 1.09
C ARG A 80 7.65 -0.65 0.60
N ALA A 81 7.02 -0.93 -0.55
CA ALA A 81 6.96 -2.27 -1.12
C ALA A 81 8.37 -2.79 -1.45
N ILE A 82 9.21 -2.00 -2.12
CA ILE A 82 10.57 -2.40 -2.51
C ILE A 82 11.44 -2.66 -1.27
N VAL A 83 11.41 -1.79 -0.25
CA VAL A 83 12.21 -1.99 0.97
C VAL A 83 11.79 -3.26 1.71
N VAL A 84 10.49 -3.54 1.80
CA VAL A 84 9.97 -4.76 2.44
C VAL A 84 10.34 -5.99 1.62
N GLU A 85 10.20 -5.94 0.30
CA GLU A 85 10.54 -7.00 -0.64
C GLU A 85 12.02 -7.38 -0.57
N ASP A 86 12.92 -6.41 -0.75
CA ASP A 86 14.37 -6.62 -0.69
C ASP A 86 14.81 -7.11 0.69
N SER A 87 14.18 -6.62 1.78
CA SER A 87 14.48 -7.09 3.14
C SER A 87 14.07 -8.54 3.33
N ALA A 88 12.91 -8.95 2.85
CA ALA A 88 12.45 -10.34 2.91
C ALA A 88 13.35 -11.26 2.08
N ALA A 89 13.77 -10.82 0.88
CA ALA A 89 14.69 -11.56 0.03
C ALA A 89 16.04 -11.78 0.72
N LEU A 90 16.63 -10.74 1.33
CA LEU A 90 17.89 -10.86 2.07
C LEU A 90 17.78 -11.82 3.27
N ILE A 91 16.68 -11.74 4.05
CA ILE A 91 16.42 -12.66 5.16
C ILE A 91 16.29 -14.10 4.63
N GLY A 92 15.54 -14.28 3.54
CA GLY A 92 15.40 -15.59 2.88
C GLY A 92 16.73 -16.18 2.43
N LEU A 93 17.59 -15.36 1.81
CA LEU A 93 18.93 -15.78 1.39
C LEU A 93 19.84 -16.16 2.59
N CYS A 94 19.74 -15.43 3.70
CA CYS A 94 20.46 -15.80 4.94
C CYS A 94 19.95 -17.14 5.51
N LEU A 95 18.63 -17.37 5.49
CA LEU A 95 18.03 -18.63 5.92
C LEU A 95 18.48 -19.79 5.01
N ALA A 96 18.48 -19.60 3.68
CA ALA A 96 18.96 -20.60 2.73
C ALA A 96 20.44 -20.94 2.93
N ALA A 97 21.29 -19.92 3.06
CA ALA A 97 22.71 -20.13 3.34
C ALA A 97 22.95 -20.87 4.66
N GLY A 98 22.21 -20.47 5.71
CA GLY A 98 22.27 -21.12 7.04
C GLY A 98 21.77 -22.55 7.00
N GLY A 99 20.65 -22.83 6.35
CA GLY A 99 20.13 -24.20 6.16
C GLY A 99 21.10 -25.11 5.45
N LEU A 100 21.63 -24.64 4.32
CA LEU A 100 22.60 -25.37 3.52
C LEU A 100 23.92 -25.65 4.28
N LEU A 101 24.42 -24.66 5.03
CA LEU A 101 25.62 -24.81 5.84
C LEU A 101 25.41 -25.81 6.97
N LEU A 102 24.32 -25.68 7.72
CA LEU A 102 23.99 -26.59 8.82
C LEU A 102 23.74 -28.02 8.32
N SER A 103 23.09 -28.20 7.19
CA SER A 103 22.88 -29.51 6.57
C SER A 103 24.22 -30.18 6.22
N LYS A 104 25.15 -29.40 5.69
CA LYS A 104 26.50 -29.91 5.38
C LYS A 104 27.30 -30.29 6.63
N ILE A 105 27.17 -29.53 7.72
CA ILE A 105 27.88 -29.82 8.99
C ILE A 105 27.27 -31.03 9.70
N LEU A 106 25.96 -31.11 9.76
CA LEU A 106 25.21 -32.14 10.48
C LEU A 106 25.08 -33.46 9.68
N GLY A 107 25.33 -33.42 8.37
CA GLY A 107 25.18 -34.59 7.50
C GLY A 107 23.71 -35.01 7.29
N THR A 108 22.76 -34.08 7.44
CA THR A 108 21.32 -34.32 7.33
C THR A 108 20.64 -33.17 6.62
N ASN A 109 19.58 -33.44 5.87
CA ASN A 109 18.81 -32.42 5.13
C ASN A 109 17.80 -31.63 5.99
N VAL A 110 17.59 -32.03 7.24
CA VAL A 110 16.61 -31.43 8.14
C VAL A 110 16.77 -29.90 8.27
N PRO A 111 17.99 -29.33 8.45
CA PRO A 111 18.14 -27.88 8.52
C PRO A 111 17.77 -27.15 7.24
N ASP A 112 18.04 -27.70 6.07
CA ASP A 112 17.71 -27.12 4.78
C ASP A 112 16.20 -27.15 4.54
N SER A 113 15.53 -28.25 4.84
CA SER A 113 14.08 -28.37 4.77
C SER A 113 13.38 -27.41 5.75
N LEU A 114 13.92 -27.22 6.96
CA LEU A 114 13.42 -26.21 7.90
C LEU A 114 13.62 -24.78 7.38
N ALA A 115 14.80 -24.48 6.83
CA ALA A 115 15.07 -23.19 6.23
C ALA A 115 14.09 -22.90 5.06
N SER A 116 13.86 -23.87 4.19
CA SER A 116 12.89 -23.78 3.09
C SER A 116 11.47 -23.54 3.59
N LEU A 117 11.07 -24.19 4.69
CA LEU A 117 9.75 -23.95 5.31
C LEU A 117 9.63 -22.51 5.84
N PHE A 118 10.67 -22.02 6.55
CA PHE A 118 10.67 -20.64 7.05
C PHE A 118 10.72 -19.61 5.93
N ILE A 119 11.45 -19.86 4.84
CA ILE A 119 11.46 -19.01 3.65
C ILE A 119 10.07 -18.96 3.04
N GLY A 120 9.41 -20.10 2.87
CA GLY A 120 8.06 -20.16 2.33
C GLY A 120 7.06 -19.38 3.17
N LEU A 121 7.13 -19.50 4.49
CA LEU A 121 6.29 -18.73 5.42
C LEU A 121 6.60 -17.23 5.36
N LEU A 122 7.87 -16.84 5.31
CA LEU A 122 8.29 -15.45 5.16
C LEU A 122 7.73 -14.83 3.89
N LEU A 123 7.85 -15.53 2.75
CA LEU A 123 7.31 -15.08 1.46
C LEU A 123 5.79 -14.95 1.49
N ALA A 124 5.08 -15.90 2.09
CA ALA A 124 3.62 -15.83 2.23
C ALA A 124 3.17 -14.62 3.08
N ILE A 125 3.84 -14.38 4.22
CA ILE A 125 3.57 -13.22 5.08
C ILE A 125 3.85 -11.91 4.33
N THR A 126 4.97 -11.84 3.60
CA THR A 126 5.36 -10.67 2.82
C THR A 126 4.35 -10.41 1.69
N ALA A 127 3.94 -11.45 0.95
CA ALA A 127 2.92 -11.36 -0.09
C ALA A 127 1.61 -10.80 0.46
N PHE A 128 1.14 -11.30 1.60
CA PHE A 128 -0.08 -10.83 2.24
C PHE A 128 0.04 -9.38 2.74
N GLY A 129 1.20 -9.02 3.31
CA GLY A 129 1.49 -7.66 3.77
C GLY A 129 1.52 -6.63 2.63
N LEU A 130 2.00 -7.04 1.45
CA LEU A 130 2.01 -6.20 0.24
C LEU A 130 0.64 -6.17 -0.46
N ALA A 131 -0.15 -7.25 -0.38
CA ALA A 131 -1.46 -7.32 -1.00
C ALA A 131 -2.50 -6.45 -0.31
N ARG A 132 -2.47 -6.34 1.02
CA ARG A 132 -3.44 -5.57 1.80
C ARG A 132 -3.59 -4.10 1.36
N PRO A 133 -2.51 -3.29 1.29
CA PRO A 133 -2.64 -1.91 0.84
C PRO A 133 -3.19 -1.78 -0.58
N LEU A 134 -2.85 -2.72 -1.48
CA LEU A 134 -3.38 -2.72 -2.84
C LEU A 134 -4.88 -3.06 -2.87
N ALA A 135 -5.34 -3.97 -2.01
CA ALA A 135 -6.76 -4.28 -1.87
C ALA A 135 -7.55 -3.05 -1.36
N ASP A 136 -6.98 -2.29 -0.42
CA ASP A 136 -7.58 -1.06 0.11
C ASP A 136 -7.83 -0.02 -1.00
N PHE A 137 -6.95 0.08 -2.00
CA PHE A 137 -7.17 0.97 -3.16
C PHE A 137 -8.29 0.47 -4.08
N LEU A 138 -8.46 -0.85 -4.22
CA LEU A 138 -9.52 -1.42 -5.06
C LEU A 138 -10.92 -1.23 -4.45
N VAL A 139 -11.01 -1.16 -3.12
CA VAL A 139 -12.28 -0.98 -2.39
C VAL A 139 -12.62 0.51 -2.20
N GLY A 140 -11.75 1.45 -2.62
CA GLY A 140 -11.94 2.88 -2.44
C GLY A 140 -11.75 3.30 -0.98
N ARG A 141 -10.53 3.22 -0.50
CA ARG A 141 -10.17 3.67 0.84
C ARG A 141 -10.55 5.13 1.06
N SER A 142 -11.30 5.39 2.11
CA SER A 142 -11.65 6.76 2.50
C SER A 142 -10.43 7.55 2.98
N LEU A 143 -10.48 8.85 2.75
CA LEU A 143 -9.50 9.78 3.30
C LEU A 143 -9.46 9.68 4.84
N PRO A 144 -8.29 9.81 5.49
CA PRO A 144 -8.19 9.84 6.95
C PRO A 144 -9.08 10.92 7.59
N ALA A 145 -9.67 10.62 8.75
CA ALA A 145 -10.62 11.50 9.41
C ALA A 145 -10.17 12.97 9.57
N PRO A 146 -8.92 13.29 9.96
CA PRO A 146 -8.48 14.68 10.06
C PRO A 146 -8.49 15.45 8.75
N GLN A 147 -8.16 14.77 7.63
CA GLN A 147 -8.18 15.39 6.29
C GLN A 147 -9.60 15.52 5.75
N LEU A 148 -10.48 14.56 6.05
CA LEU A 148 -11.90 14.63 5.72
C LEU A 148 -12.59 15.76 6.47
N GLU A 149 -12.25 15.97 7.75
CA GLU A 149 -12.76 17.07 8.56
C GLU A 149 -12.28 18.43 8.05
N LYS A 150 -11.02 18.53 7.62
CA LYS A 150 -10.49 19.71 6.95
C LYS A 150 -11.27 20.05 5.68
N LEU A 151 -11.55 19.05 4.83
CA LEU A 151 -12.37 19.23 3.63
C LEU A 151 -13.79 19.69 3.98
N TYR A 152 -14.41 19.06 4.98
CA TYR A 152 -15.73 19.43 5.45
C TYR A 152 -15.78 20.89 5.91
N THR A 153 -14.76 21.33 6.65
CA THR A 153 -14.66 22.72 7.12
C THR A 153 -14.52 23.70 5.96
N ILE A 154 -13.64 23.42 5.00
CA ILE A 154 -13.45 24.25 3.80
C ILE A 154 -14.77 24.42 3.04
N ILE A 155 -15.49 23.32 2.81
CA ILE A 155 -16.76 23.37 2.05
C ILE A 155 -17.85 24.10 2.86
N LYS A 156 -17.93 23.85 4.15
CA LYS A 156 -18.93 24.43 5.04
C LYS A 156 -18.76 25.94 5.25
N GLU A 157 -17.53 26.42 5.27
CA GLU A 157 -17.22 27.85 5.49
C GLU A 157 -17.37 28.69 4.23
N ASP A 158 -17.60 28.06 3.07
CA ASP A 158 -17.84 28.79 1.83
C ASP A 158 -19.19 29.50 1.88
N SER A 159 -19.20 30.80 1.53
CA SER A 159 -20.38 31.65 1.60
C SER A 159 -21.50 31.25 0.61
N ALA A 160 -21.17 30.51 -0.43
CA ALA A 160 -22.12 30.00 -1.41
C ALA A 160 -22.84 28.72 -0.93
N ILE A 161 -22.38 28.11 0.18
CA ILE A 161 -22.91 26.85 0.72
C ILE A 161 -23.73 27.14 1.99
N GLU A 162 -24.98 26.72 2.00
CA GLU A 162 -25.85 26.75 3.18
C GLU A 162 -25.66 25.51 4.06
N GLU A 163 -25.59 24.34 3.43
CA GLU A 163 -25.44 23.05 4.14
C GLU A 163 -24.65 22.02 3.31
N VAL A 164 -23.77 21.28 3.96
CA VAL A 164 -23.10 20.10 3.39
C VAL A 164 -23.95 18.87 3.71
N LEU A 165 -24.61 18.31 2.70
CA LEU A 165 -25.53 17.19 2.85
C LEU A 165 -24.80 15.85 2.93
N SER A 166 -23.75 15.69 2.15
CA SER A 166 -22.83 14.54 2.23
C SER A 166 -21.45 14.91 1.72
N LEU A 167 -20.43 14.30 2.29
CA LEU A 167 -19.04 14.41 1.85
C LEU A 167 -18.41 13.03 1.84
N ARG A 168 -17.82 12.67 0.72
CA ARG A 168 -16.99 11.46 0.56
C ARG A 168 -15.70 11.86 -0.13
N ALA A 169 -14.59 11.36 0.37
CA ALA A 169 -13.29 11.51 -0.25
C ALA A 169 -12.60 10.15 -0.24
N THR A 170 -12.29 9.64 -1.41
CA THR A 170 -11.75 8.29 -1.60
C THR A 170 -10.51 8.33 -2.48
N TYR A 171 -9.54 7.47 -2.17
CA TYR A 171 -8.38 7.28 -3.02
C TYR A 171 -8.80 6.60 -4.33
N SER A 172 -8.42 7.19 -5.47
CA SER A 172 -8.51 6.60 -6.81
C SER A 172 -7.18 6.02 -7.27
N GLY A 173 -6.10 6.40 -6.61
CA GLY A 173 -4.74 5.97 -6.88
C GLY A 173 -3.81 6.20 -5.69
N PRO A 174 -2.51 5.90 -5.82
CA PRO A 174 -1.55 6.00 -4.71
C PRO A 174 -1.43 7.40 -4.09
N GLU A 175 -1.56 8.45 -4.91
CA GLU A 175 -1.46 9.86 -4.50
C GLU A 175 -2.60 10.69 -5.11
N GLU A 176 -3.72 10.06 -5.43
CA GLU A 176 -4.88 10.69 -6.05
C GLU A 176 -6.13 10.45 -5.22
N VAL A 177 -6.83 11.52 -4.88
CA VAL A 177 -8.08 11.49 -4.13
C VAL A 177 -9.18 12.13 -4.98
N ILE A 178 -10.32 11.47 -5.03
CA ILE A 178 -11.56 12.02 -5.58
C ILE A 178 -12.44 12.46 -4.43
N VAL A 179 -12.87 13.72 -4.48
CA VAL A 179 -13.81 14.30 -3.53
C VAL A 179 -15.18 14.38 -4.19
N VAL A 180 -16.18 13.83 -3.53
CA VAL A 180 -17.58 13.92 -3.95
C VAL A 180 -18.37 14.53 -2.80
N SER A 181 -18.98 15.68 -3.04
CA SER A 181 -19.81 16.38 -2.05
C SER A 181 -21.20 16.69 -2.61
N LYS A 182 -22.22 16.52 -1.78
CA LYS A 182 -23.54 17.06 -2.03
C LYS A 182 -23.75 18.25 -1.12
N VAL A 183 -24.13 19.39 -1.72
CA VAL A 183 -24.28 20.63 -1.00
C VAL A 183 -25.62 21.30 -1.34
N ARG A 184 -26.16 22.01 -0.35
CA ARG A 184 -27.27 22.96 -0.58
C ARG A 184 -26.65 24.31 -0.77
N PRO A 185 -26.92 25.00 -1.91
CA PRO A 185 -26.43 26.34 -2.15
C PRO A 185 -27.26 27.37 -1.36
N SER A 186 -26.64 28.50 -1.09
CA SER A 186 -27.34 29.67 -0.55
C SER A 186 -28.41 30.15 -1.52
N SER A 187 -29.61 30.46 -1.02
CA SER A 187 -30.82 30.76 -1.81
C SER A 187 -30.75 32.04 -2.65
N ASN A 188 -29.73 32.86 -2.45
CA ASN A 188 -29.62 34.19 -3.08
C ASN A 188 -28.69 34.23 -4.32
N LEU A 189 -28.19 33.08 -4.77
CA LEU A 189 -27.21 32.97 -5.87
C LEU A 189 -27.96 32.73 -7.20
N ASN A 190 -27.56 33.44 -8.24
CA ASN A 190 -27.91 33.08 -9.60
C ASN A 190 -26.99 31.99 -10.14
N ILE A 191 -27.33 31.39 -11.30
CA ILE A 191 -26.56 30.27 -11.88
C ILE A 191 -25.11 30.65 -12.14
N GLU A 192 -24.85 31.85 -12.64
CA GLU A 192 -23.50 32.32 -12.96
C GLU A 192 -22.63 32.49 -11.68
N GLN A 193 -23.23 33.07 -10.63
CA GLN A 193 -22.57 33.21 -9.33
C GLN A 193 -22.29 31.85 -8.70
N LEU A 194 -23.25 30.94 -8.79
CA LEU A 194 -23.09 29.57 -8.27
C LEU A 194 -21.95 28.81 -8.99
N THR A 195 -21.91 28.90 -10.33
CA THR A 195 -20.86 28.26 -11.12
C THR A 195 -19.47 28.77 -10.73
N ARG A 196 -19.32 30.10 -10.61
CA ARG A 196 -18.04 30.70 -10.18
C ARG A 196 -17.65 30.25 -8.76
N ALA A 197 -18.61 30.23 -7.85
CA ALA A 197 -18.37 29.80 -6.48
C ALA A 197 -17.92 28.33 -6.43
N MET A 198 -18.47 27.43 -7.25
CA MET A 198 -18.05 26.03 -7.33
C MET A 198 -16.65 25.88 -7.91
N ASP A 199 -16.29 26.68 -8.93
CA ASP A 199 -14.95 26.71 -9.49
C ASP A 199 -13.92 27.23 -8.46
N ASP A 200 -14.25 28.29 -7.73
CA ASP A 200 -13.39 28.85 -6.68
C ASP A 200 -13.19 27.84 -5.52
N LEU A 201 -14.25 27.12 -5.16
CA LEU A 201 -14.21 26.09 -4.15
C LEU A 201 -13.35 24.87 -4.58
N ASP A 202 -13.45 24.45 -5.85
CA ASP A 202 -12.56 23.41 -6.41
C ASP A 202 -11.09 23.85 -6.27
N HIS A 203 -10.75 25.06 -6.68
CA HIS A 203 -9.40 25.61 -6.53
C HIS A 203 -8.93 25.66 -5.07
N THR A 204 -9.80 26.08 -4.16
CA THR A 204 -9.50 26.16 -2.73
C THR A 204 -9.21 24.77 -2.14
N ILE A 205 -10.02 23.78 -2.49
CA ILE A 205 -9.85 22.38 -2.05
C ILE A 205 -8.51 21.82 -2.56
N ARG A 206 -8.21 21.97 -3.85
CA ARG A 206 -6.95 21.49 -4.45
C ARG A 206 -5.72 22.18 -3.86
N HIS A 207 -5.83 23.48 -3.57
CA HIS A 207 -4.74 24.21 -2.94
C HIS A 207 -4.51 23.77 -1.48
N ALA A 208 -5.58 23.51 -0.73
CA ALA A 208 -5.51 23.08 0.66
C ALA A 208 -5.05 21.62 0.83
N LEU A 209 -5.33 20.77 -0.17
CA LEU A 209 -5.00 19.35 -0.22
C LEU A 209 -4.52 18.97 -1.63
N PRO A 210 -3.24 19.13 -1.95
CA PRO A 210 -2.69 18.88 -3.29
C PRO A 210 -2.85 17.43 -3.80
N ILE A 211 -3.15 16.49 -2.91
CA ILE A 211 -3.46 15.08 -3.24
C ILE A 211 -4.83 14.93 -3.94
N VAL A 212 -5.69 15.96 -3.90
CA VAL A 212 -7.01 15.93 -4.54
C VAL A 212 -6.85 16.13 -6.05
N ALA A 213 -7.14 15.06 -6.80
CA ALA A 213 -7.11 15.05 -8.26
C ALA A 213 -8.40 15.62 -8.86
N ASP A 214 -9.56 15.17 -8.33
CA ASP A 214 -10.88 15.60 -8.83
C ASP A 214 -11.84 15.95 -7.72
N VAL A 215 -12.63 17.00 -7.95
CA VAL A 215 -13.68 17.46 -7.04
C VAL A 215 -15.00 17.48 -7.79
N PHE A 216 -15.98 16.74 -7.31
CA PHE A 216 -17.34 16.72 -7.83
C PHE A 216 -18.28 17.29 -6.78
N ILE A 217 -18.90 18.42 -7.07
CA ILE A 217 -19.86 19.09 -6.19
C ILE A 217 -21.24 18.98 -6.82
N ASP A 218 -22.08 18.15 -6.24
CA ASP A 218 -23.49 18.00 -6.62
C ASP A 218 -24.33 19.02 -5.83
N VAL A 219 -24.89 19.97 -6.56
CA VAL A 219 -25.73 21.02 -5.99
C VAL A 219 -27.18 20.54 -5.99
N THR A 220 -27.76 20.34 -4.81
CA THR A 220 -29.13 19.81 -4.66
C THR A 220 -29.86 20.45 -3.49
N ALA A 221 -31.18 20.55 -3.60
CA ALA A 221 -32.03 21.01 -2.52
C ALA A 221 -32.44 19.88 -1.54
N TYR A 222 -32.23 18.61 -1.90
CA TYR A 222 -32.76 17.46 -1.16
C TYR A 222 -31.67 16.63 -0.50
N ARG A 223 -31.95 16.09 0.71
CA ARG A 223 -31.14 15.02 1.31
C ARG A 223 -31.46 13.71 0.62
N VAL A 224 -30.47 12.80 0.51
CA VAL A 224 -30.67 11.45 -0.07
C VAL A 224 -31.74 10.66 0.66
N GLN A 225 -31.91 10.87 1.98
CA GLN A 225 -32.97 10.22 2.78
C GLN A 225 -34.39 10.69 2.46
N ASP A 226 -34.55 11.86 1.85
CA ASP A 226 -35.87 12.38 1.47
C ASP A 226 -36.37 11.75 0.16
N LEU A 227 -35.45 11.23 -0.67
CA LEU A 227 -35.79 10.54 -1.93
C LEU A 227 -36.37 9.12 -1.69
N ASP A 228 -35.92 8.42 -0.65
CA ASP A 228 -36.43 7.09 -0.31
C ASP A 228 -37.86 7.13 0.30
N ARG A 229 -38.24 8.25 0.92
CA ARG A 229 -39.59 8.44 1.48
C ARG A 229 -40.64 8.88 0.46
N GLY A 230 -40.20 9.41 -0.67
CA GLY A 230 -41.11 9.85 -1.75
C GLY A 230 -41.60 8.74 -2.68
N SER A 231 -41.03 7.53 -2.57
CA SER A 231 -41.41 6.37 -3.39
C SER A 231 -42.48 5.47 -2.75
N GLU A 232 -42.97 5.82 -1.54
CA GLU A 232 -43.99 5.06 -0.79
C GLU A 232 -45.37 5.76 -0.72
N THR A 233 -45.63 6.78 -1.58
CA THR A 233 -46.99 7.42 -1.66
C THR A 233 -47.66 7.16 -2.99
#